data_3e9a0670bb87956844be46ae7d5f627e
#
_entry.id   3e9a0670bb87956844be46ae7d5f627e
#
_cell.length_a   1.000
_cell.length_b   1.000
_cell.length_c   1.000
_cell.angle_alpha   90.00
_cell.angle_beta   90.00
_cell.angle_gamma   90.00
#
_symmetry.space_group_name_H-M   'P 1'
#
loop_
_entity.id
_entity.type
_entity.pdbx_description
1 polymer ?
#
loop_
_entity_poly.entity_id
_entity_poly.type
_entity_poly.pdbx_seq_one_letter_code
_entity_poly.pdbx_strand_id
1 'polypeptide(L)'
;MPGWRLSGVSLSWPWCAIMPGVPLTPDELLTTTRSVRKRLDLTRPVPPGLVQECLEIALQAPNGGMREGWHWIVVTNPQVRAQIGDFYRRSAEPYLARAAAADPSRGAGSGVMARVSSSSAYLARHMGQVPVLVIPCITVRPAWPAGETQAGLWGSLLPAAWSYMLACRARGLGTAWTTLHLHYETEIAALLGLPGDIRQGALIPTAYYTGDTFHPAARRPLADVLHVDHW
;
A
#
# COMPACT_ATOMS: atom_id res chain seq x y z
N MET A 1 -21.78 6.87 14.46
CA MET A 1 -21.22 6.57 13.14
C MET A 1 -21.10 7.88 12.38
N PRO A 2 -19.93 8.54 12.23
CA PRO A 2 -19.79 9.70 11.38
C PRO A 2 -19.67 9.23 9.93
N GLY A 3 -20.59 9.70 9.11
CA GLY A 3 -20.95 9.15 7.83
C GLY A 3 -19.95 9.35 6.70
N TRP A 4 -19.47 8.26 6.15
CA TRP A 4 -19.02 8.16 4.78
C TRP A 4 -20.26 8.09 3.87
N ARG A 5 -20.98 9.22 3.71
CA ARG A 5 -22.01 9.29 2.68
C ARG A 5 -21.37 9.89 1.44
N LEU A 6 -21.27 9.10 0.38
CA LEU A 6 -21.11 9.59 -0.98
C LEU A 6 -22.42 10.31 -1.37
N SER A 7 -22.66 11.50 -0.84
CA SER A 7 -23.64 12.39 -1.39
C SER A 7 -23.09 12.91 -2.72
N GLY A 8 -23.86 12.72 -3.80
CA GLY A 8 -23.51 13.08 -5.16
C GLY A 8 -22.91 14.49 -5.26
N VAL A 9 -21.59 14.54 -5.30
CA VAL A 9 -20.85 15.77 -5.57
C VAL A 9 -20.68 15.82 -7.07
N SER A 10 -21.36 16.79 -7.68
CA SER A 10 -21.10 17.28 -9.03
C SER A 10 -19.59 17.34 -9.25
N LEU A 11 -19.10 16.67 -10.31
CA LEU A 11 -17.73 16.69 -10.77
C LEU A 11 -17.34 18.10 -11.30
N SER A 12 -17.29 19.07 -10.43
CA SER A 12 -16.48 20.26 -10.65
C SER A 12 -15.15 20.00 -9.94
N TRP A 13 -14.14 19.61 -10.69
CA TRP A 13 -12.76 19.47 -10.20
C TRP A 13 -12.24 20.87 -9.80
N PRO A 14 -12.24 21.26 -8.53
CA PRO A 14 -11.47 22.41 -8.14
C PRO A 14 -10.04 21.94 -7.90
N TRP A 15 -9.21 21.98 -8.91
CA TRP A 15 -7.75 21.87 -8.80
C TRP A 15 -7.14 22.86 -7.78
N CYS A 16 -7.96 23.64 -7.11
CA CYS A 16 -7.57 24.81 -6.34
C CYS A 16 -7.59 24.64 -4.81
N ALA A 17 -7.93 23.48 -4.27
CA ALA A 17 -7.90 23.24 -2.82
C ALA A 17 -6.98 22.07 -2.45
N ILE A 18 -5.90 21.87 -3.20
CA ILE A 18 -4.84 20.95 -2.80
C ILE A 18 -4.22 21.51 -1.53
N MET A 19 -4.39 20.81 -0.40
CA MET A 19 -3.62 21.08 0.80
C MET A 19 -2.16 21.27 0.39
N PRO A 20 -1.41 22.26 0.92
CA PRO A 20 -0.04 22.48 0.52
C PRO A 20 0.73 21.18 0.69
N GLY A 21 0.99 20.51 -0.42
CA GLY A 21 1.72 19.26 -0.47
C GLY A 21 3.20 19.49 -0.16
N VAL A 22 3.92 18.42 0.03
CA VAL A 22 5.39 18.47 0.06
C VAL A 22 5.83 18.87 -1.36
N PRO A 23 6.54 20.00 -1.53
CA PRO A 23 6.97 20.44 -2.85
C PRO A 23 8.06 19.50 -3.37
N LEU A 24 7.67 18.49 -4.15
CA LEU A 24 8.56 17.53 -4.79
C LEU A 24 8.44 17.66 -6.30
N THR A 25 9.55 17.65 -6.99
CA THR A 25 9.55 17.44 -8.43
C THR A 25 9.06 16.05 -8.77
N PRO A 26 8.60 15.77 -10.00
CA PRO A 26 8.21 14.42 -10.41
C PRO A 26 9.31 13.37 -10.17
N ASP A 27 10.56 13.71 -10.46
CA ASP A 27 11.69 12.81 -10.26
C ASP A 27 11.96 12.55 -8.76
N GLU A 28 11.88 13.57 -7.92
CA GLU A 28 11.99 13.41 -6.47
C GLU A 28 10.87 12.55 -5.93
N LEU A 29 9.64 12.77 -6.36
CA LEU A 29 8.51 11.94 -5.95
C LEU A 29 8.73 10.47 -6.30
N LEU A 30 9.13 10.18 -7.53
CA LEU A 30 9.33 8.82 -8.03
C LEU A 30 10.55 8.13 -7.40
N THR A 31 11.65 8.86 -7.22
CA THR A 31 12.91 8.27 -6.74
C THR A 31 13.00 8.18 -5.22
N THR A 32 12.30 9.05 -4.48
CA THR A 32 12.39 9.12 -3.02
C THR A 32 11.18 8.58 -2.27
N THR A 33 10.09 8.17 -2.96
CA THR A 33 8.98 7.50 -2.30
C THR A 33 9.44 6.13 -1.78
N ARG A 34 9.36 5.95 -0.47
CA ARG A 34 9.86 4.78 0.25
C ARG A 34 8.78 4.19 1.18
N SER A 35 8.90 2.90 1.45
CA SER A 35 8.09 2.27 2.50
C SER A 35 8.39 2.91 3.86
N VAL A 36 7.39 3.54 4.44
CA VAL A 36 7.44 4.14 5.78
C VAL A 36 6.84 3.15 6.77
N ARG A 37 7.58 2.79 7.80
CA ARG A 37 7.15 1.82 8.82
C ARG A 37 7.33 2.38 10.23
N LYS A 38 8.58 2.47 10.74
CA LYS A 38 8.88 2.99 12.07
C LYS A 38 8.53 4.47 12.26
N ARG A 39 8.49 5.22 11.17
CA ARG A 39 8.22 6.66 11.18
C ARG A 39 6.73 7.00 10.96
N LEU A 40 5.85 6.00 10.80
CA LEU A 40 4.41 6.28 10.77
C LEU A 40 3.98 6.89 12.10
N ASP A 41 3.29 8.01 12.06
CA ASP A 41 2.67 8.62 13.23
C ASP A 41 1.37 7.88 13.55
N LEU A 42 1.41 7.08 14.60
CA LEU A 42 0.29 6.22 15.00
C LEU A 42 -0.80 6.99 15.76
N THR A 43 -0.53 8.22 16.13
CA THR A 43 -1.39 9.03 17.02
C THR A 43 -2.17 10.10 16.27
N ARG A 44 -1.60 10.65 15.19
CA ARG A 44 -2.20 11.73 14.42
C ARG A 44 -3.29 11.18 13.48
N PRO A 45 -4.55 11.63 13.61
CA PRO A 45 -5.62 11.19 12.73
C PRO A 45 -5.37 11.66 11.29
N VAL A 46 -5.73 10.82 10.33
CA VAL A 46 -5.70 11.18 8.90
C VAL A 46 -7.12 11.57 8.48
N PRO A 47 -7.33 12.79 7.95
CA PRO A 47 -8.65 13.21 7.49
C PRO A 47 -9.17 12.30 6.37
N PRO A 48 -10.43 11.86 6.42
CA PRO A 48 -11.02 11.02 5.36
C PRO A 48 -10.91 11.62 3.96
N GLY A 49 -11.15 12.92 3.82
CA GLY A 49 -11.05 13.62 2.54
C GLY A 49 -9.65 13.55 1.92
N LEU A 50 -8.60 13.55 2.74
CA LEU A 50 -7.23 13.43 2.24
C LEU A 50 -6.96 12.05 1.64
N VAL A 51 -7.51 10.99 2.24
CA VAL A 51 -7.42 9.63 1.69
C VAL A 51 -8.21 9.54 0.39
N GLN A 52 -9.41 10.12 0.36
CA GLN A 52 -10.26 10.16 -0.82
C GLN A 52 -9.56 10.85 -1.99
N GLU A 53 -8.97 12.03 -1.79
CA GLU A 53 -8.19 12.75 -2.82
C GLU A 53 -7.05 11.87 -3.38
N CYS A 54 -6.35 11.14 -2.51
CA CYS A 54 -5.28 10.24 -2.96
C CYS A 54 -5.83 9.07 -3.80
N LEU A 55 -7.02 8.57 -3.46
CA LEU A 55 -7.68 7.51 -4.22
C LEU A 55 -8.21 8.03 -5.57
N GLU A 56 -8.77 9.22 -5.64
CA GLU A 56 -9.20 9.85 -6.90
C GLU A 56 -8.04 10.00 -7.89
N ILE A 57 -6.85 10.37 -7.39
CA ILE A 57 -5.63 10.38 -8.22
C ILE A 57 -5.24 8.95 -8.64
N ALA A 58 -5.35 7.99 -7.76
CA ALA A 58 -5.03 6.60 -8.06
C ALA A 58 -5.90 6.03 -9.19
N LEU A 59 -7.15 6.45 -9.29
CA LEU A 59 -8.06 6.04 -10.37
C LEU A 59 -7.66 6.55 -11.76
N GLN A 60 -6.69 7.45 -11.87
CA GLN A 60 -6.14 7.88 -13.16
C GLN A 60 -5.10 6.90 -13.73
N ALA A 61 -4.77 5.83 -13.00
CA ALA A 61 -3.88 4.81 -13.49
C ALA A 61 -4.47 4.03 -14.69
N PRO A 62 -3.62 3.53 -15.60
CA PRO A 62 -4.11 2.72 -16.72
C PRO A 62 -4.72 1.41 -16.22
N ASN A 63 -5.77 0.95 -16.90
CA ASN A 63 -6.39 -0.33 -16.63
C ASN A 63 -6.73 -1.11 -17.90
N GLY A 64 -6.73 -2.43 -17.84
CA GLY A 64 -6.95 -3.30 -18.98
C GLY A 64 -8.38 -3.22 -19.51
N GLY A 65 -8.51 -2.76 -20.77
CA GLY A 65 -9.78 -2.70 -21.50
C GLY A 65 -10.81 -1.75 -20.87
N MET A 66 -10.36 -0.72 -20.16
CA MET A 66 -11.21 0.27 -19.47
C MET A 66 -12.27 -0.37 -18.55
N ARG A 67 -11.94 -1.50 -17.93
CA ARG A 67 -12.90 -2.28 -17.14
C ARG A 67 -13.10 -1.74 -15.74
N GLU A 68 -12.13 -0.98 -15.21
CA GLU A 68 -12.16 -0.35 -13.89
C GLU A 68 -12.61 -1.31 -12.76
N GLY A 69 -12.14 -2.57 -12.83
CA GLY A 69 -12.54 -3.63 -11.90
C GLY A 69 -11.92 -3.52 -10.50
N TRP A 70 -11.29 -2.41 -10.17
CA TRP A 70 -10.70 -2.13 -8.87
C TRP A 70 -11.75 -1.70 -7.83
N HIS A 71 -11.48 -2.07 -6.60
CA HIS A 71 -12.23 -1.63 -5.41
C HIS A 71 -11.23 -1.20 -4.34
N TRP A 72 -11.66 -0.30 -3.47
CA TRP A 72 -10.81 0.22 -2.42
C TRP A 72 -11.50 0.08 -1.08
N ILE A 73 -10.92 -0.70 -0.17
CA ILE A 73 -11.40 -0.81 1.20
C ILE A 73 -10.55 0.10 2.07
N VAL A 74 -11.18 1.09 2.69
CA VAL A 74 -10.53 2.02 3.64
C VAL A 74 -11.00 1.66 5.04
N VAL A 75 -10.09 1.17 5.86
CA VAL A 75 -10.37 0.72 7.22
C VAL A 75 -9.86 1.75 8.21
N THR A 76 -10.80 2.39 8.93
CA THR A 76 -10.52 3.36 9.99
C THR A 76 -11.05 2.93 11.35
N ASN A 77 -11.99 1.98 11.39
CA ASN A 77 -12.53 1.42 12.63
C ASN A 77 -11.41 0.74 13.44
N PRO A 78 -11.17 1.14 14.71
CA PRO A 78 -10.05 0.63 15.50
C PRO A 78 -10.12 -0.89 15.76
N GLN A 79 -11.32 -1.43 15.95
CA GLN A 79 -11.52 -2.86 16.20
C GLN A 79 -11.21 -3.69 14.96
N VAL A 80 -11.66 -3.24 13.79
CA VAL A 80 -11.38 -3.90 12.51
C VAL A 80 -9.89 -3.81 12.18
N ARG A 81 -9.26 -2.63 12.36
CA ARG A 81 -7.80 -2.47 12.20
C ARG A 81 -6.99 -3.39 13.10
N ALA A 82 -7.42 -3.53 14.37
CA ALA A 82 -6.76 -4.43 15.32
C ALA A 82 -6.81 -5.89 14.86
N GLN A 83 -7.95 -6.36 14.36
CA GLN A 83 -8.11 -7.74 13.85
C GLN A 83 -7.25 -7.97 12.59
N ILE A 84 -7.25 -7.03 11.63
CA ILE A 84 -6.37 -7.11 10.46
C ILE A 84 -4.90 -7.09 10.88
N GLY A 85 -4.54 -6.25 11.85
CA GLY A 85 -3.20 -6.17 12.43
C GLY A 85 -2.76 -7.49 13.06
N ASP A 86 -3.66 -8.23 13.74
CA ASP A 86 -3.37 -9.54 14.30
C ASP A 86 -3.12 -10.59 13.20
N PHE A 87 -3.96 -10.66 12.18
CA PHE A 87 -3.74 -11.53 11.02
C PHE A 87 -2.39 -11.23 10.36
N TYR A 88 -2.10 -9.94 10.15
CA TYR A 88 -0.82 -9.52 9.58
C TYR A 88 0.38 -9.94 10.43
N ARG A 89 0.31 -9.75 11.75
CA ARG A 89 1.37 -10.12 12.69
C ARG A 89 1.61 -11.63 12.68
N ARG A 90 0.55 -12.43 12.77
CA ARG A 90 0.61 -13.91 12.74
C ARG A 90 1.28 -14.44 11.48
N SER A 91 1.13 -13.75 10.37
CA SER A 91 1.79 -14.07 9.10
C SER A 91 3.24 -13.57 9.05
N ALA A 92 3.48 -12.37 9.58
CA ALA A 92 4.78 -11.72 9.50
C ALA A 92 5.83 -12.36 10.42
N GLU A 93 5.45 -12.79 11.62
CA GLU A 93 6.38 -13.36 12.59
C GLU A 93 7.13 -14.60 12.04
N PRO A 94 6.45 -15.66 11.54
CA PRO A 94 7.14 -16.81 10.98
C PRO A 94 7.90 -16.49 9.68
N TYR A 95 7.41 -15.55 8.87
CA TYR A 95 8.13 -15.09 7.69
C TYR A 95 9.46 -14.44 8.04
N LEU A 96 9.46 -13.51 9.02
CA LEU A 96 10.66 -12.81 9.46
C LEU A 96 11.64 -13.75 10.15
N ALA A 97 11.17 -14.72 10.94
CA ALA A 97 12.00 -15.73 11.56
C ALA A 97 12.72 -16.59 10.52
N ARG A 98 12.00 -17.08 9.51
CA ARG A 98 12.60 -17.84 8.39
C ARG A 98 13.60 -17.01 7.60
N ALA A 99 13.28 -15.75 7.32
CA ALA A 99 14.19 -14.86 6.61
C ALA A 99 15.48 -14.57 7.38
N ALA A 100 15.41 -14.44 8.70
CA ALA A 100 16.58 -14.25 9.56
C ALA A 100 17.43 -15.52 9.66
N ALA A 101 16.81 -16.71 9.68
CA ALA A 101 17.50 -17.97 9.69
C ALA A 101 18.22 -18.25 8.35
N ALA A 102 17.63 -17.87 7.23
CA ALA A 102 18.20 -18.04 5.89
C ALA A 102 19.32 -17.05 5.56
N ASP A 103 19.31 -15.87 6.19
CA ASP A 103 20.28 -14.79 5.97
C ASP A 103 20.60 -14.08 7.29
N PRO A 104 21.72 -14.47 7.96
CA PRO A 104 22.12 -13.86 9.23
C PRO A 104 22.33 -12.33 9.16
N SER A 105 22.59 -11.75 7.99
CA SER A 105 22.69 -10.29 7.81
C SER A 105 21.39 -9.55 8.09
N ARG A 106 20.28 -10.26 8.14
CA ARG A 106 18.94 -9.75 8.51
C ARG A 106 18.73 -9.67 10.02
N GLY A 107 19.59 -10.26 10.81
CA GLY A 107 19.53 -10.25 12.27
C GLY A 107 20.00 -8.94 12.92
N ALA A 108 20.61 -9.04 14.08
CA ALA A 108 21.16 -7.89 14.78
C ALA A 108 22.35 -7.29 14.04
N GLY A 109 22.28 -6.02 13.67
CA GLY A 109 23.34 -5.32 12.95
C GLY A 109 22.91 -3.97 12.39
N SER A 110 23.86 -3.23 11.80
CA SER A 110 23.63 -1.91 11.20
C SER A 110 23.38 -1.94 9.68
N GLY A 111 23.46 -3.10 9.06
CA GLY A 111 23.29 -3.28 7.61
C GLY A 111 21.89 -2.95 7.11
N VAL A 112 21.76 -2.78 5.79
CA VAL A 112 20.47 -2.46 5.14
C VAL A 112 19.43 -3.53 5.44
N MET A 113 19.80 -4.81 5.36
CA MET A 113 18.89 -5.93 5.60
C MET A 113 18.41 -6.01 7.05
N ALA A 114 19.29 -5.75 8.02
CA ALA A 114 18.93 -5.67 9.44
C ALA A 114 17.93 -4.52 9.70
N ARG A 115 18.15 -3.34 9.09
CA ARG A 115 17.20 -2.22 9.17
C ARG A 115 15.85 -2.55 8.56
N VAL A 116 15.82 -3.23 7.40
CA VAL A 116 14.58 -3.68 6.75
C VAL A 116 13.83 -4.66 7.66
N SER A 117 14.51 -5.70 8.16
CA SER A 117 13.91 -6.69 9.06
C SER A 117 13.36 -6.05 10.33
N SER A 118 14.16 -5.20 11.00
CA SER A 118 13.74 -4.48 12.21
C SER A 118 12.54 -3.58 11.96
N SER A 119 12.50 -2.87 10.82
CA SER A 119 11.36 -2.01 10.48
C SER A 119 10.11 -2.81 10.11
N SER A 120 10.27 -3.96 9.47
CA SER A 120 9.16 -4.86 9.14
C SER A 120 8.58 -5.51 10.39
N ALA A 121 9.42 -5.94 11.34
CA ALA A 121 8.98 -6.46 12.62
C ALA A 121 8.26 -5.39 13.46
N TYR A 122 8.72 -4.14 13.42
CA TYR A 122 8.01 -3.03 14.05
C TYR A 122 6.60 -2.86 13.46
N LEU A 123 6.49 -2.80 12.12
CA LEU A 123 5.20 -2.67 11.46
C LEU A 123 4.26 -3.84 11.78
N ALA A 124 4.79 -5.06 11.84
CA ALA A 124 4.00 -6.23 12.19
C ALA A 124 3.33 -6.12 13.56
N ARG A 125 4.05 -5.58 14.54
CA ARG A 125 3.50 -5.35 15.90
C ARG A 125 2.52 -4.18 15.99
N HIS A 126 2.63 -3.18 15.11
CA HIS A 126 1.87 -1.93 15.21
C HIS A 126 0.86 -1.73 14.07
N MET A 127 0.70 -2.71 13.18
CA MET A 127 -0.19 -2.59 12.01
C MET A 127 -1.61 -2.16 12.40
N GLY A 128 -2.20 -2.75 13.42
CA GLY A 128 -3.54 -2.43 13.91
C GLY A 128 -3.67 -1.04 14.56
N GLN A 129 -2.55 -0.39 14.89
CA GLN A 129 -2.52 0.95 15.48
C GLN A 129 -2.43 2.05 14.40
N VAL A 130 -2.06 1.70 13.16
CA VAL A 130 -1.97 2.68 12.07
C VAL A 130 -3.36 3.29 11.83
N PRO A 131 -3.47 4.63 11.74
CA PRO A 131 -4.76 5.32 11.65
C PRO A 131 -5.65 4.85 10.50
N VAL A 132 -5.07 4.52 9.35
CA VAL A 132 -5.79 4.08 8.17
C VAL A 132 -5.08 2.87 7.54
N LEU A 133 -5.86 1.84 7.23
CA LEU A 133 -5.40 0.72 6.39
C LEU A 133 -6.18 0.76 5.08
N VAL A 134 -5.48 0.75 3.95
CA VAL A 134 -6.09 0.73 2.63
C VAL A 134 -5.78 -0.61 1.96
N ILE A 135 -6.82 -1.28 1.45
CA ILE A 135 -6.71 -2.55 0.76
C ILE A 135 -7.25 -2.35 -0.66
N PRO A 136 -6.35 -2.18 -1.67
CA PRO A 136 -6.75 -2.24 -3.06
C PRO A 136 -7.18 -3.66 -3.40
N CYS A 137 -8.36 -3.79 -4.00
CA CYS A 137 -8.99 -5.03 -4.39
C CYS A 137 -9.36 -5.00 -5.87
N ILE A 138 -9.59 -6.17 -6.44
CA ILE A 138 -10.00 -6.30 -7.82
C ILE A 138 -11.04 -7.40 -8.01
N THR A 139 -12.01 -7.16 -8.90
CA THR A 139 -12.97 -8.19 -9.31
C THR A 139 -12.29 -9.25 -10.17
N VAL A 140 -12.48 -10.51 -9.82
CA VAL A 140 -12.00 -11.68 -10.57
C VAL A 140 -13.19 -12.43 -11.15
N ARG A 141 -13.21 -12.66 -12.44
CA ARG A 141 -14.28 -13.42 -13.10
C ARG A 141 -14.03 -14.93 -12.94
N PRO A 142 -15.07 -15.75 -12.63
CA PRO A 142 -14.92 -17.19 -12.39
C PRO A 142 -14.29 -17.98 -13.54
N ALA A 143 -14.44 -17.49 -14.78
CA ALA A 143 -13.93 -18.14 -16.01
C ALA A 143 -12.57 -17.60 -16.47
N TRP A 144 -11.81 -16.94 -15.59
CA TRP A 144 -10.52 -16.41 -16.00
C TRP A 144 -9.46 -17.52 -16.04
N PRO A 145 -8.88 -17.82 -17.24
CA PRO A 145 -7.85 -18.83 -17.36
C PRO A 145 -6.63 -18.46 -16.51
N ALA A 146 -6.00 -19.44 -15.89
CA ALA A 146 -4.69 -19.26 -15.26
C ALA A 146 -3.66 -18.84 -16.31
N GLY A 147 -2.80 -17.85 -15.96
CA GLY A 147 -1.68 -17.45 -16.81
C GLY A 147 -1.84 -16.08 -17.45
N GLU A 148 -2.22 -15.99 -18.71
CA GLU A 148 -2.23 -14.75 -19.50
C GLU A 148 -3.03 -13.60 -18.88
N THR A 149 -4.07 -13.92 -18.14
CA THR A 149 -4.95 -12.93 -17.50
C THR A 149 -4.45 -12.41 -16.18
N GLN A 150 -3.53 -13.10 -15.52
CA GLN A 150 -2.96 -12.64 -14.23
C GLN A 150 -2.19 -11.32 -14.40
N ALA A 151 -1.38 -11.20 -15.45
CA ALA A 151 -0.64 -9.97 -15.72
C ALA A 151 -1.58 -8.79 -16.00
N GLY A 152 -2.64 -9.00 -16.80
CA GLY A 152 -3.64 -7.98 -17.11
C GLY A 152 -4.48 -7.57 -15.89
N LEU A 153 -4.82 -8.54 -15.05
CA LEU A 153 -5.56 -8.31 -13.81
C LEU A 153 -4.76 -7.44 -12.85
N TRP A 154 -3.60 -7.94 -12.45
CA TRP A 154 -2.73 -7.23 -11.50
C TRP A 154 -2.12 -5.97 -12.11
N GLY A 155 -1.82 -5.98 -13.42
CA GLY A 155 -1.38 -4.81 -14.17
C GLY A 155 -2.39 -3.66 -14.19
N SER A 156 -3.67 -3.93 -13.94
CA SER A 156 -4.68 -2.89 -13.75
C SER A 156 -4.70 -2.35 -12.31
N LEU A 157 -4.58 -3.21 -11.30
CA LEU A 157 -4.68 -2.81 -9.89
C LEU A 157 -3.39 -2.20 -9.34
N LEU A 158 -2.23 -2.85 -9.61
CA LEU A 158 -0.98 -2.49 -8.96
C LEU A 158 -0.46 -1.08 -9.35
N PRO A 159 -0.58 -0.61 -10.61
CA PRO A 159 -0.28 0.77 -10.95
C PRO A 159 -1.14 1.79 -10.18
N ALA A 160 -2.44 1.52 -10.03
CA ALA A 160 -3.33 2.37 -9.23
C ALA A 160 -2.92 2.40 -7.76
N ALA A 161 -2.59 1.23 -7.18
CA ALA A 161 -2.10 1.15 -5.80
C ALA A 161 -0.78 1.92 -5.61
N TRP A 162 0.13 1.86 -6.58
CA TRP A 162 1.35 2.68 -6.55
C TRP A 162 1.06 4.17 -6.70
N SER A 163 0.15 4.56 -7.60
CA SER A 163 -0.30 5.96 -7.75
C SER A 163 -0.90 6.51 -6.45
N TYR A 164 -1.69 5.69 -5.73
CA TYR A 164 -2.17 6.04 -4.38
C TYR A 164 -1.01 6.36 -3.43
N MET A 165 0.02 5.51 -3.40
CA MET A 165 1.18 5.72 -2.52
C MET A 165 1.97 6.98 -2.89
N LEU A 166 2.10 7.30 -4.18
CA LEU A 166 2.72 8.53 -4.65
C LEU A 166 1.88 9.76 -4.26
N ALA A 167 0.56 9.69 -4.45
CA ALA A 167 -0.35 10.75 -4.05
C ALA A 167 -0.30 11.02 -2.54
N CYS A 168 -0.24 9.96 -1.73
CA CYS A 168 -0.01 10.04 -0.29
C CYS A 168 1.30 10.75 0.05
N ARG A 169 2.40 10.35 -0.61
CA ARG A 169 3.73 10.94 -0.38
C ARG A 169 3.74 12.44 -0.68
N ALA A 170 3.14 12.85 -1.79
CA ALA A 170 3.02 14.27 -2.17
C ALA A 170 2.19 15.08 -1.17
N ARG A 171 1.38 14.44 -0.33
CA ARG A 171 0.52 15.06 0.69
C ARG A 171 1.01 14.86 2.13
N GLY A 172 2.26 14.45 2.31
CA GLY A 172 2.86 14.27 3.64
C GLY A 172 2.38 13.01 4.36
N LEU A 173 1.77 12.06 3.66
CA LEU A 173 1.43 10.75 4.20
C LEU A 173 2.50 9.71 3.85
N GLY A 174 2.85 8.89 4.82
CA GLY A 174 3.70 7.72 4.66
C GLY A 174 2.88 6.47 4.45
N THR A 175 3.36 5.61 3.56
CA THR A 175 2.73 4.32 3.25
C THR A 175 3.76 3.21 3.19
N ALA A 176 3.32 1.96 3.26
CA ALA A 176 4.15 0.80 2.97
C ALA A 176 3.36 -0.24 2.19
N TRP A 177 3.92 -0.75 1.10
CA TRP A 177 3.34 -1.88 0.37
C TRP A 177 3.59 -3.18 1.14
N THR A 178 2.52 -3.89 1.49
CA THR A 178 2.62 -5.18 2.17
C THR A 178 1.64 -6.20 1.59
N THR A 179 1.98 -7.49 1.66
CA THR A 179 1.17 -8.60 1.13
C THR A 179 1.03 -9.76 2.12
N LEU A 180 1.65 -9.68 3.30
CA LEU A 180 1.61 -10.79 4.27
C LEU A 180 0.20 -11.08 4.83
N HIS A 181 -0.71 -10.11 4.78
CA HIS A 181 -2.12 -10.30 5.12
C HIS A 181 -2.82 -11.32 4.21
N LEU A 182 -2.33 -11.54 2.98
CA LEU A 182 -2.91 -12.48 2.02
C LEU A 182 -2.86 -13.94 2.46
N HIS A 183 -2.03 -14.28 3.44
CA HIS A 183 -2.09 -15.60 4.10
C HIS A 183 -3.40 -15.82 4.88
N TYR A 184 -4.13 -14.73 5.17
CA TYR A 184 -5.42 -14.69 5.83
C TYR A 184 -6.46 -13.95 4.96
N GLU A 185 -6.32 -14.04 3.63
CA GLU A 185 -7.19 -13.33 2.69
C GLU A 185 -8.67 -13.67 2.92
N THR A 186 -8.98 -14.93 3.16
CA THR A 186 -10.35 -15.43 3.38
C THR A 186 -10.94 -14.86 4.67
N GLU A 187 -10.19 -14.89 5.77
CA GLU A 187 -10.64 -14.38 7.07
C GLU A 187 -10.83 -12.86 7.04
N ILE A 188 -9.92 -12.16 6.36
CA ILE A 188 -10.04 -10.70 6.17
C ILE A 188 -11.20 -10.37 5.25
N ALA A 189 -11.44 -11.14 4.19
CA ALA A 189 -12.60 -10.98 3.33
C ALA A 189 -13.92 -11.17 4.12
N ALA A 190 -14.01 -12.20 4.95
CA ALA A 190 -15.15 -12.43 5.81
C ALA A 190 -15.35 -11.29 6.83
N LEU A 191 -14.27 -10.81 7.47
CA LEU A 191 -14.29 -9.69 8.40
C LEU A 191 -14.82 -8.40 7.75
N LEU A 192 -14.47 -8.17 6.48
CA LEU A 192 -14.82 -6.96 5.73
C LEU A 192 -16.10 -7.13 4.90
N GLY A 193 -16.69 -8.31 4.84
CA GLY A 193 -17.88 -8.61 4.04
C GLY A 193 -17.62 -8.53 2.53
N LEU A 194 -16.43 -8.92 2.06
CA LEU A 194 -16.11 -8.87 0.63
C LEU A 194 -16.87 -9.95 -0.14
N PRO A 195 -17.41 -9.62 -1.32
CA PRO A 195 -17.97 -10.62 -2.24
C PRO A 195 -16.92 -11.68 -2.66
N GLY A 196 -17.38 -12.87 -3.00
CA GLY A 196 -16.50 -14.00 -3.32
C GLY A 196 -15.67 -13.85 -4.59
N ASP A 197 -16.02 -12.92 -5.45
CA ASP A 197 -15.32 -12.55 -6.67
C ASP A 197 -14.33 -11.39 -6.50
N ILE A 198 -14.17 -10.87 -5.29
CA ILE A 198 -13.21 -9.81 -4.99
C ILE A 198 -11.93 -10.41 -4.39
N ARG A 199 -10.79 -10.03 -4.96
CA ARG A 199 -9.45 -10.41 -4.47
C ARG A 199 -8.68 -9.20 -3.96
N GLN A 200 -7.96 -9.40 -2.87
CA GLN A 200 -7.12 -8.38 -2.26
C GLN A 200 -5.75 -8.34 -2.94
N GLY A 201 -5.24 -7.14 -3.25
CA GLY A 201 -3.94 -6.98 -3.92
C GLY A 201 -2.80 -6.63 -2.98
N ALA A 202 -3.06 -5.78 -2.00
CA ALA A 202 -2.07 -5.33 -1.03
C ALA A 202 -2.76 -4.85 0.25
N LEU A 203 -1.99 -4.70 1.34
CA LEU A 203 -2.38 -3.96 2.54
C LEU A 203 -1.44 -2.76 2.67
N ILE A 204 -1.99 -1.56 2.63
CA ILE A 204 -1.24 -0.30 2.64
C ILE A 204 -1.56 0.48 3.91
N PRO A 205 -0.78 0.33 5.00
CA PRO A 205 -0.87 1.20 6.15
C PRO A 205 -0.55 2.63 5.72
N THR A 206 -1.39 3.57 6.13
CA THR A 206 -1.34 4.98 5.75
C THR A 206 -1.47 5.85 6.98
N ALA A 207 -0.49 6.74 7.20
CA ALA A 207 -0.48 7.69 8.29
C ALA A 207 0.43 8.89 7.94
N TYR A 208 0.35 9.97 8.68
CA TYR A 208 1.44 10.95 8.67
C TYR A 208 2.74 10.28 9.10
N TYR A 209 3.88 10.91 8.86
CA TYR A 209 5.17 10.38 9.25
C TYR A 209 6.04 11.44 9.93
N THR A 210 6.99 10.98 10.73
CA THR A 210 7.97 11.82 11.40
C THR A 210 9.27 11.89 10.60
N GLY A 211 9.95 13.05 10.70
CA GLY A 211 11.18 13.34 9.92
C GLY A 211 10.86 13.67 8.46
N ASP A 212 11.79 14.31 7.82
CA ASP A 212 11.66 14.91 6.48
C ASP A 212 12.55 14.25 5.42
N THR A 213 13.52 13.44 5.86
CA THR A 213 14.57 12.93 4.99
C THR A 213 14.16 11.65 4.27
N PHE A 214 14.18 11.69 2.95
CA PHE A 214 14.02 10.55 2.06
C PHE A 214 15.10 10.55 0.99
N HIS A 215 15.69 9.38 0.76
CA HIS A 215 16.74 9.20 -0.23
C HIS A 215 16.37 8.12 -1.24
N PRO A 216 16.88 8.22 -2.48
CA PRO A 216 16.84 7.12 -3.42
C PRO A 216 17.42 5.84 -2.81
N ALA A 217 16.87 4.70 -3.17
CA ALA A 217 17.45 3.43 -2.74
C ALA A 217 18.65 3.06 -3.61
N ALA A 218 19.66 2.48 -2.99
CA ALA A 218 20.66 1.75 -3.75
C ALA A 218 19.97 0.62 -4.54
N ARG A 219 20.28 0.53 -5.82
CA ARG A 219 19.78 -0.48 -6.76
C ARG A 219 20.96 -1.09 -7.49
N ARG A 220 20.74 -2.25 -8.07
CA ARG A 220 21.72 -2.83 -9.03
C ARG A 220 21.91 -1.85 -10.19
N PRO A 221 23.09 -1.80 -10.81
CA PRO A 221 23.32 -1.02 -12.03
C PRO A 221 22.30 -1.39 -13.12
N LEU A 222 21.89 -0.43 -13.92
CA LEU A 222 20.94 -0.67 -15.01
C LEU A 222 21.45 -1.73 -15.98
N ALA A 223 22.74 -1.73 -16.24
CA ALA A 223 23.40 -2.72 -17.13
C ALA A 223 23.17 -4.19 -16.71
N ASP A 224 22.94 -4.44 -15.42
CA ASP A 224 22.71 -5.81 -14.92
C ASP A 224 21.28 -6.33 -15.24
N VAL A 225 20.39 -5.47 -15.71
CA VAL A 225 18.97 -5.76 -15.89
C VAL A 225 18.43 -5.23 -17.23
N LEU A 226 19.28 -4.61 -18.03
CA LEU A 226 18.93 -4.08 -19.35
C LEU A 226 19.43 -5.06 -20.42
N HIS A 227 18.52 -5.58 -21.18
CA HIS A 227 18.78 -6.41 -22.36
C HIS A 227 18.20 -5.70 -23.57
N VAL A 228 18.91 -5.65 -24.69
CA VAL A 228 18.49 -5.00 -25.93
C VAL A 228 18.34 -6.09 -26.99
N ASP A 229 17.15 -6.18 -27.57
CA ASP A 229 16.72 -7.09 -28.62
C ASP A 229 16.65 -8.58 -28.22
N HIS A 230 17.46 -9.02 -27.29
CA HIS A 230 17.47 -10.41 -26.77
C HIS A 230 18.00 -10.43 -25.32
N TRP A 231 17.77 -11.56 -24.64
CA TRP A 231 18.27 -11.81 -23.27
C TRP A 231 19.77 -11.97 -23.23
#